data_5d1e9caef984743151337dce1f75d969
#
_entry.id   5d1e9caef984743151337dce1f75d969
#
_cell.length_a   1.000
_cell.length_b   1.000
_cell.length_c   1.000
_cell.angle_alpha   90.00
_cell.angle_beta   90.00
_cell.angle_gamma   90.00
#
_symmetry.space_group_name_H-M   'P 1'
#
loop_
_entity.id
_entity.type
_entity.pdbx_description
1 polymer ?
#
loop_
_entity_poly.entity_id
_entity_poly.type
_entity_poly.pdbx_seq_one_letter_code
_entity_poly.pdbx_strand_id
1 'polypeptide(L)'
;MEGVAFGLRDGLDLMVAAGMPRPSQVLGSGGGTASAVWRQILADVLGAAIAIPTTTEGAAFGASVLAAVGAGWFPTVEAATDALVRATPAAEPGPGAGAYTERHARYRELYPALAPTFHRL
;
A
#
# COMPACT_ATOMS: atom_id res chain seq x y z
N MET A 1 -1.84 15.03 3.18
CA MET A 1 -1.21 13.77 2.70
C MET A 1 -1.12 12.71 3.79
N GLU A 2 -0.58 13.03 4.98
CA GLU A 2 -0.42 12.05 6.08
C GLU A 2 -1.73 11.36 6.49
N GLY A 3 -2.85 12.09 6.59
CA GLY A 3 -4.16 11.50 6.93
C GLY A 3 -4.62 10.40 5.96
N VAL A 4 -4.32 10.55 4.66
CA VAL A 4 -4.59 9.50 3.66
C VAL A 4 -3.71 8.27 3.91
N ALA A 5 -2.42 8.48 4.23
CA ALA A 5 -1.51 7.40 4.58
C ALA A 5 -1.96 6.66 5.85
N PHE A 6 -2.49 7.38 6.85
CA PHE A 6 -3.07 6.76 8.05
C PHE A 6 -4.30 5.91 7.74
N GLY A 7 -5.19 6.36 6.86
CA GLY A 7 -6.32 5.53 6.40
C GLY A 7 -5.86 4.26 5.68
N LEU A 8 -4.78 4.33 4.87
CA LEU A 8 -4.19 3.15 4.25
C LEU A 8 -3.56 2.21 5.29
N ARG A 9 -2.94 2.75 6.34
CA ARG A 9 -2.44 1.96 7.46
C ARG A 9 -3.56 1.26 8.21
N ASP A 10 -4.70 1.91 8.47
CA ASP A 10 -5.86 1.27 9.08
C ASP A 10 -6.33 0.08 8.24
N GLY A 11 -6.42 0.23 6.91
CA GLY A 11 -6.75 -0.87 6.01
C GLY A 11 -5.75 -2.03 6.08
N LEU A 12 -4.45 -1.72 6.09
CA LEU A 12 -3.40 -2.72 6.25
C LEU A 12 -3.49 -3.45 7.60
N ASP A 13 -3.71 -2.71 8.68
CA ASP A 13 -3.83 -3.27 10.03
C ASP A 13 -5.06 -4.19 10.14
N LEU A 14 -6.17 -3.87 9.46
CA LEU A 14 -7.34 -4.75 9.36
C LEU A 14 -7.03 -6.05 8.62
N MET A 15 -6.31 -5.99 7.50
CA MET A 15 -5.90 -7.19 6.75
C MET A 15 -4.98 -8.08 7.60
N VAL A 16 -4.04 -7.48 8.32
CA VAL A 16 -3.16 -8.21 9.24
C VAL A 16 -3.95 -8.85 10.38
N ALA A 17 -4.92 -8.14 10.95
CA ALA A 17 -5.81 -8.69 11.98
C ALA A 17 -6.69 -9.85 11.45
N ALA A 18 -6.99 -9.85 10.15
CA ALA A 18 -7.70 -10.94 9.49
C ALA A 18 -6.79 -12.15 9.13
N GLY A 19 -5.51 -12.11 9.49
CA GLY A 19 -4.57 -13.23 9.33
C GLY A 19 -3.56 -13.07 8.18
N MET A 20 -3.55 -11.94 7.46
CA MET A 20 -2.50 -11.67 6.49
C MET A 20 -1.16 -11.39 7.20
N PRO A 21 -0.04 -11.98 6.80
CA PRO A 21 1.26 -11.60 7.34
C PRO A 21 1.55 -10.12 7.01
N ARG A 22 2.14 -9.39 7.97
CA ARG A 22 2.53 -8.00 7.71
C ARG A 22 3.59 -7.95 6.60
N PRO A 23 3.34 -7.22 5.51
CA PRO A 23 4.27 -7.15 4.40
C PRO A 23 5.52 -6.36 4.79
N SER A 24 6.69 -6.81 4.36
CA SER A 24 7.94 -6.05 4.42
C SER A 24 8.07 -5.04 3.27
N GLN A 25 7.34 -5.28 2.18
CA GLN A 25 7.33 -4.42 1.00
C GLN A 25 5.90 -4.22 0.49
N VAL A 26 5.59 -3.01 0.03
CA VAL A 26 4.31 -2.63 -0.58
C VAL A 26 4.58 -2.09 -1.98
N LEU A 27 3.85 -2.59 -2.98
CA LEU A 27 3.91 -2.07 -4.33
C LEU A 27 2.99 -0.86 -4.45
N GLY A 28 3.58 0.29 -4.77
CA GLY A 28 2.86 1.53 -5.03
C GLY A 28 2.60 1.71 -6.52
N SER A 29 1.36 1.98 -6.91
CA SER A 29 0.99 2.30 -8.29
C SER A 29 0.13 3.55 -8.37
N GLY A 30 0.00 4.11 -9.58
CA GLY A 30 -0.79 5.31 -9.83
C GLY A 30 0.01 6.62 -9.70
N GLY A 31 -0.60 7.74 -10.12
CA GLY A 31 0.07 9.04 -10.26
C GLY A 31 0.69 9.59 -8.98
N GLY A 32 0.11 9.29 -7.82
CA GLY A 32 0.65 9.74 -6.52
C GLY A 32 2.06 9.20 -6.25
N THR A 33 2.39 8.03 -6.77
CA THR A 33 3.71 7.40 -6.56
C THR A 33 4.86 8.09 -7.31
N ALA A 34 4.58 9.03 -8.20
CA ALA A 34 5.58 9.89 -8.81
C ALA A 34 6.26 10.81 -7.77
N SER A 35 5.55 11.18 -6.69
CA SER A 35 6.08 12.04 -5.63
C SER A 35 7.00 11.27 -4.68
N ALA A 36 8.28 11.66 -4.61
CA ALA A 36 9.24 11.08 -3.66
C ALA A 36 8.81 11.32 -2.20
N VAL A 37 8.25 12.49 -1.90
CA VAL A 37 7.74 12.83 -0.57
C VAL A 37 6.58 11.90 -0.19
N TRP A 38 5.68 11.63 -1.12
CA TRP A 38 4.55 10.73 -0.87
C TRP A 38 5.02 9.29 -0.60
N ARG A 39 5.96 8.78 -1.38
CA ARG A 39 6.56 7.46 -1.18
C ARG A 39 7.22 7.34 0.20
N GLN A 40 7.95 8.39 0.64
CA GLN A 40 8.58 8.39 1.95
C GLN A 40 7.54 8.39 3.09
N ILE A 41 6.49 9.22 2.98
CA ILE A 41 5.38 9.22 3.95
C ILE A 41 4.75 7.82 4.04
N LEU A 42 4.51 7.18 2.90
CA LEU A 42 3.95 5.82 2.88
C LEU A 42 4.89 4.81 3.56
N ALA A 43 6.19 4.84 3.24
CA ALA A 43 7.15 3.93 3.87
C ALA A 43 7.18 4.11 5.39
N ASP A 44 7.23 5.35 5.86
CA ASP A 44 7.30 5.66 7.29
C ASP A 44 6.01 5.28 8.02
N VAL A 45 4.83 5.58 7.43
CA VAL A 45 3.53 5.32 8.04
C VAL A 45 3.21 3.82 8.05
N LEU A 46 3.47 3.11 6.95
CA LEU A 46 3.17 1.67 6.84
C LEU A 46 4.23 0.81 7.53
N GLY A 47 5.43 1.35 7.78
CA GLY A 47 6.56 0.61 8.31
C GLY A 47 7.05 -0.49 7.35
N ALA A 48 6.97 -0.25 6.05
CA ALA A 48 7.30 -1.19 4.98
C ALA A 48 8.00 -0.47 3.83
N ALA A 49 8.89 -1.17 3.13
CA ALA A 49 9.51 -0.64 1.92
C ALA A 49 8.45 -0.36 0.84
N ILE A 50 8.63 0.72 0.10
CA ILE A 50 7.80 1.03 -1.07
C ILE A 50 8.60 0.71 -2.33
N ALA A 51 8.04 -0.12 -3.20
CA ALA A 51 8.56 -0.38 -4.52
C ALA A 51 7.56 0.05 -5.60
N ILE A 52 8.07 0.50 -6.74
CA ILE A 52 7.24 0.95 -7.86
C ILE A 52 7.36 -0.08 -8.98
N PRO A 53 6.24 -0.64 -9.46
CA PRO A 53 6.25 -1.50 -10.64
C PRO A 53 6.82 -0.78 -11.85
N THR A 54 7.60 -1.49 -12.65
CA THR A 54 8.15 -0.93 -13.91
C THR A 54 7.08 -0.73 -14.97
N THR A 55 5.92 -1.39 -14.81
CA THR A 55 4.77 -1.27 -15.70
C THR A 55 3.79 -0.23 -15.13
N THR A 56 3.46 0.79 -15.91
CA THR A 56 2.55 1.88 -15.49
C THR A 56 1.07 1.49 -15.58
N GLU A 57 0.72 0.56 -16.46
CA GLU A 57 -0.65 0.10 -16.76
C GLU A 57 -1.08 -1.06 -15.84
N GLY A 58 -1.14 -0.82 -14.53
CA GLY A 58 -1.33 -1.86 -13.52
C GLY A 58 -2.52 -2.80 -13.78
N ALA A 59 -3.71 -2.24 -14.07
CA ALA A 59 -4.91 -3.05 -14.30
C ALA A 59 -4.83 -3.85 -15.61
N ALA A 60 -4.39 -3.21 -16.71
CA ALA A 60 -4.25 -3.87 -18.00
C ALA A 60 -3.16 -4.96 -17.95
N PHE A 61 -2.05 -4.67 -17.27
CA PHE A 61 -1.00 -5.65 -17.07
C PHE A 61 -1.47 -6.83 -16.22
N GLY A 62 -2.18 -6.59 -15.12
CA GLY A 62 -2.78 -7.65 -14.30
C GLY A 62 -3.73 -8.54 -15.10
N ALA A 63 -4.58 -7.95 -15.95
CA ALA A 63 -5.45 -8.72 -16.86
C ALA A 63 -4.64 -9.57 -17.84
N SER A 64 -3.52 -9.06 -18.36
CA SER A 64 -2.63 -9.79 -19.26
C SER A 64 -1.97 -10.99 -18.56
N VAL A 65 -1.55 -10.83 -17.30
CA VAL A 65 -1.02 -11.91 -16.46
C VAL A 65 -2.06 -13.01 -16.27
N LEU A 66 -3.30 -12.67 -15.93
CA LEU A 66 -4.38 -13.65 -15.79
C LEU A 66 -4.70 -14.36 -17.11
N ALA A 67 -4.70 -13.63 -18.23
CA ALA A 67 -4.90 -14.20 -19.56
C ALA A 67 -3.78 -15.18 -19.93
N ALA A 68 -2.52 -14.89 -19.62
CA ALA A 68 -1.40 -15.78 -19.85
C ALA A 68 -1.51 -17.09 -19.06
N VAL A 69 -1.99 -17.02 -17.82
CA VAL A 69 -2.28 -18.23 -17.02
C VAL A 69 -3.45 -19.01 -17.62
N GLY A 70 -4.54 -18.32 -18.01
CA GLY A 70 -5.69 -18.94 -18.66
C GLY A 70 -5.36 -19.60 -20.01
N ALA A 71 -4.37 -19.06 -20.74
CA ALA A 71 -3.87 -19.64 -21.97
C ALA A 71 -2.83 -20.78 -21.76
N GLY A 72 -2.50 -21.10 -20.50
CA GLY A 72 -1.57 -22.17 -20.16
C GLY A 72 -0.09 -21.82 -20.31
N TRP A 73 0.26 -20.52 -20.45
CA TRP A 73 1.66 -20.10 -20.53
C TRP A 73 2.38 -20.19 -19.17
N PHE A 74 1.63 -20.10 -18.09
CA PHE A 74 2.13 -20.30 -16.73
C PHE A 74 1.20 -21.23 -15.96
N PRO A 75 1.75 -22.08 -15.07
CA PRO A 75 0.96 -23.05 -14.31
C PRO A 75 0.07 -22.39 -13.25
N THR A 76 0.48 -21.26 -12.69
CA THR A 76 -0.24 -20.52 -11.64
C THR A 76 -0.05 -19.01 -11.80
N VAL A 77 -0.90 -18.23 -11.11
CA VAL A 77 -0.78 -16.76 -11.08
C VAL A 77 0.53 -16.36 -10.40
N GLU A 78 0.92 -17.05 -9.34
CA GLU A 78 2.17 -16.78 -8.63
C GLU A 78 3.37 -16.95 -9.56
N ALA A 79 3.45 -18.06 -10.30
CA ALA A 79 4.53 -18.28 -11.26
C ALA A 79 4.57 -17.21 -12.36
N ALA A 80 3.42 -16.75 -12.83
CA ALA A 80 3.33 -15.67 -13.80
C ALA A 80 3.77 -14.32 -13.21
N THR A 81 3.34 -13.99 -11.98
CA THR A 81 3.72 -12.74 -11.31
C THR A 81 5.22 -12.71 -10.99
N ASP A 82 5.79 -13.81 -10.51
CA ASP A 82 7.23 -13.93 -10.24
C ASP A 82 8.07 -13.73 -11.52
N ALA A 83 7.57 -14.21 -12.65
CA ALA A 83 8.26 -14.09 -13.92
C ALA A 83 8.11 -12.69 -14.56
N LEU A 84 6.93 -12.09 -14.48
CA LEU A 84 6.55 -10.91 -15.27
C LEU A 84 6.56 -9.59 -14.48
N VAL A 85 6.25 -9.61 -13.18
CA VAL A 85 6.23 -8.39 -12.36
C VAL A 85 7.65 -8.00 -11.99
N ARG A 86 8.01 -6.78 -12.33
CA ARG A 86 9.27 -6.17 -11.92
C ARG A 86 8.95 -4.89 -11.17
N ALA A 87 9.67 -4.66 -10.09
CA ALA A 87 9.51 -3.45 -9.29
C ALA A 87 10.88 -2.89 -8.90
N THR A 88 10.98 -1.59 -8.79
CA THR A 88 12.19 -0.89 -8.38
C THR A 88 11.98 -0.35 -6.96
N PRO A 89 12.91 -0.57 -6.02
CA PRO A 89 12.88 0.06 -4.71
C PRO A 89 12.76 1.58 -4.84
N ALA A 90 11.89 2.20 -4.03
CA ALA A 90 11.56 3.61 -4.18
C ALA A 90 11.60 4.41 -2.87
N ALA A 91 11.33 3.79 -1.73
CA ALA A 91 11.52 4.36 -0.41
C ALA A 91 11.61 3.26 0.64
N GLU A 92 12.38 3.51 1.70
CA GLU A 92 12.47 2.68 2.90
C GLU A 92 11.98 3.50 4.11
N PRO A 93 11.48 2.84 5.18
CA PRO A 93 11.18 3.53 6.42
C PRO A 93 12.40 4.28 6.95
N GLY A 94 12.25 5.58 7.15
CA GLY A 94 13.31 6.45 7.64
C GLY A 94 13.35 6.56 9.17
N PRO A 95 14.29 7.33 9.72
CA PRO A 95 14.44 7.52 11.17
C PRO A 95 13.21 8.20 11.79
N GLY A 96 12.38 8.89 11.00
CA GLY A 96 11.14 9.52 11.45
C GLY A 96 9.94 8.57 11.58
N ALA A 97 10.04 7.32 11.13
CA ALA A 97 8.92 6.36 11.10
C ALA A 97 8.28 6.14 12.49
N GLY A 98 9.08 6.15 13.56
CA GLY A 98 8.58 5.99 14.93
C GLY A 98 7.56 7.06 15.35
N ALA A 99 7.75 8.30 14.91
CA ALA A 99 6.84 9.41 15.22
C ALA A 99 5.45 9.23 14.58
N TYR A 100 5.36 8.50 13.47
CA TYR A 100 4.09 8.25 12.82
C TYR A 100 3.19 7.27 13.59
N THR A 101 3.75 6.43 14.42
CA THR A 101 2.95 5.53 15.26
C THR A 101 2.11 6.31 16.27
N GLU A 102 2.70 7.30 16.92
CA GLU A 102 1.98 8.18 17.86
C GLU A 102 0.95 9.06 17.13
N ARG A 103 1.33 9.64 15.99
CA ARG A 103 0.42 10.45 15.16
C ARG A 103 -0.76 9.64 14.64
N HIS A 104 -0.54 8.39 14.24
CA HIS A 104 -1.61 7.48 13.81
C HIS A 104 -2.58 7.15 14.95
N ALA A 105 -2.06 6.91 16.17
CA ALA A 105 -2.93 6.72 17.32
C ALA A 105 -3.87 7.92 17.55
N ARG A 106 -3.33 9.15 17.49
CA ARG A 106 -4.14 10.39 17.57
C ARG A 106 -5.13 10.54 16.40
N TYR A 107 -4.71 10.16 15.19
CA TYR A 107 -5.60 10.19 14.02
C TYR A 107 -6.84 9.30 14.23
N ARG A 108 -6.68 8.13 14.83
CA ARG A 108 -7.78 7.21 15.10
C ARG A 108 -8.79 7.73 16.14
N GLU A 109 -8.41 8.69 16.95
CA GLU A 109 -9.32 9.35 17.92
C GLU A 109 -10.25 10.37 17.24
N LEU A 110 -9.91 10.85 16.04
CA LEU A 110 -10.67 11.89 15.35
C LEU A 110 -12.09 11.45 14.99
N TYR A 111 -12.26 10.27 14.41
CA TYR A 111 -13.58 9.83 13.98
C TYR A 111 -14.55 9.64 15.16
N PRO A 112 -14.20 8.94 16.25
CA PRO A 112 -15.08 8.87 17.43
C PRO A 112 -15.43 10.24 18.01
N ALA A 113 -14.48 11.18 18.02
CA ALA A 113 -14.71 12.53 18.54
C ALA A 113 -15.69 13.34 17.65
N LEU A 114 -15.64 13.14 16.32
CA LEU A 114 -16.44 13.89 15.35
C LEU A 114 -17.77 13.21 14.98
N ALA A 115 -17.88 11.90 15.14
CA ALA A 115 -19.06 11.14 14.74
C ALA A 115 -20.39 11.71 15.27
N PRO A 116 -20.51 12.17 16.54
CA PRO A 116 -21.74 12.78 17.03
C PRO A 116 -22.13 14.06 16.29
N THR A 117 -21.15 14.77 15.72
CA THR A 117 -21.39 15.97 14.90
C THR A 117 -21.85 15.58 13.49
N PHE A 118 -21.24 14.59 12.88
CA PHE A 118 -21.65 14.09 11.56
C PHE A 118 -23.08 13.57 11.51
N HIS A 119 -23.54 12.91 12.58
CA HIS A 119 -24.91 12.41 12.66
C HIS A 119 -25.96 13.52 12.82
N ARG A 120 -25.57 14.78 13.00
CA ARG A 120 -26.46 15.94 13.09
C ARG A 120 -26.51 16.79 11.83
N LEU A 121 -25.66 16.47 10.84
CA LEU A 121 -25.65 17.10 9.53
C LEU A 121 -26.58 16.38 8.57
#